data_cd7d6d500bf95f26037fb6d6d2edd8c7
#
_entry.id   cd7d6d500bf95f26037fb6d6d2edd8c7
#
_cell.length_a   1.000
_cell.length_b   1.000
_cell.length_c   1.000
_cell.angle_alpha   90.00
_cell.angle_beta   90.00
_cell.angle_gamma   90.00
#
_symmetry.space_group_name_H-M   'P 1'
#
loop_
_entity.id
_entity.type
_entity.pdbx_description
1 polymer ?
#
loop_
_entity_poly.entity_id
_entity_poly.type
_entity_poly.pdbx_seq_one_letter_code
_entity_poly.pdbx_strand_id
1 'polypeptide(L)'
;MRGVFLLCALTVFALLGLAQDQPPPMSFFVTSVGSGDGAALGGLAGADAHCQKLAESAGRGEATWRAYLSQASSGDLEQVNARDRIGSGPWHNAKGEIIAANLADLHEDRNNVRKYTALNEKGEEVNGRGDQPNRHDILTGSDSMGRLADPDPAVATCNNWASSSDELRTVVGHHDRLGG
;
A
#
# COMPACT_ATOMS: atom_id res chain seq x y z
N MET A 1 79.25 15.04 -1.70
CA MET A 1 77.84 15.33 -1.82
C MET A 1 77.01 14.03 -1.65
N ARG A 2 76.37 13.86 -0.49
CA ARG A 2 75.58 12.64 -0.18
C ARG A 2 74.11 12.97 -0.42
N GLY A 3 73.52 12.39 -1.45
CA GLY A 3 72.08 12.53 -1.76
C GLY A 3 71.24 11.66 -0.79
N VAL A 4 70.31 12.30 -0.11
CA VAL A 4 69.33 11.65 0.77
C VAL A 4 68.08 11.40 -0.10
N PHE A 5 67.73 10.13 -0.32
CA PHE A 5 66.47 9.76 -0.97
C PHE A 5 65.38 9.60 0.08
N LEU A 6 64.33 10.42 -0.03
CA LEU A 6 63.15 10.36 0.82
C LEU A 6 62.13 9.39 0.20
N LEU A 7 61.84 8.30 0.90
CA LEU A 7 60.83 7.32 0.48
C LEU A 7 59.48 7.78 0.99
N CYS A 8 58.57 8.26 0.09
CA CYS A 8 57.19 8.54 0.41
C CYS A 8 56.37 7.24 0.33
N ALA A 9 55.97 6.69 1.46
CA ALA A 9 55.01 5.59 1.51
C ALA A 9 53.57 6.12 1.39
N LEU A 10 52.90 5.79 0.29
CA LEU A 10 51.48 6.00 0.14
C LEU A 10 50.71 4.95 0.93
N THR A 11 50.09 5.33 2.04
CA THR A 11 49.13 4.50 2.76
C THR A 11 47.76 4.63 2.07
N VAL A 12 47.36 3.60 1.31
CA VAL A 12 46.01 3.46 0.77
C VAL A 12 45.08 3.02 1.89
N PHE A 13 44.31 3.92 2.45
CA PHE A 13 43.18 3.58 3.33
C PHE A 13 42.06 3.00 2.46
N ALA A 14 41.92 1.67 2.45
CA ALA A 14 40.73 1.01 1.93
C ALA A 14 39.56 1.33 2.89
N LEU A 15 38.68 2.24 2.45
CA LEU A 15 37.38 2.43 3.08
C LEU A 15 36.54 1.19 2.78
N LEU A 16 36.55 0.23 3.71
CA LEU A 16 35.56 -0.83 3.79
C LEU A 16 34.23 -0.13 4.14
N GLY A 17 33.45 0.25 3.11
CA GLY A 17 32.07 0.68 3.27
C GLY A 17 31.28 -0.49 3.88
N LEU A 18 30.89 -0.37 5.13
CA LEU A 18 29.86 -1.22 5.71
C LEU A 18 28.60 -0.98 4.90
N ALA A 19 28.21 -1.96 4.08
CA ALA A 19 26.89 -1.99 3.48
C ALA A 19 25.90 -2.04 4.66
N GLN A 20 25.32 -0.90 5.00
CA GLN A 20 24.20 -0.87 5.95
C GLN A 20 23.06 -1.63 5.27
N ASP A 21 22.55 -2.66 5.93
CA ASP A 21 21.33 -3.33 5.50
C ASP A 21 20.21 -2.29 5.49
N GLN A 22 19.93 -1.76 4.32
CA GLN A 22 18.82 -0.84 4.12
C GLN A 22 17.53 -1.66 4.29
N PRO A 23 16.56 -1.15 5.08
CA PRO A 23 15.29 -1.84 5.21
C PRO A 23 14.64 -2.01 3.83
N PRO A 24 13.86 -3.08 3.63
CA PRO A 24 13.14 -3.28 2.39
C PRO A 24 12.32 -2.04 2.00
N PRO A 25 12.25 -1.69 0.72
CA PRO A 25 11.49 -0.53 0.28
C PRO A 25 10.00 -0.73 0.58
N MET A 26 9.33 0.36 0.93
CA MET A 26 7.88 0.37 1.12
C MET A 26 7.16 -0.13 -0.14
N SER A 27 6.27 -1.08 0.02
CA SER A 27 5.41 -1.64 -1.05
C SER A 27 3.95 -1.82 -0.61
N PHE A 28 3.61 -1.31 0.59
CA PHE A 28 2.27 -1.29 1.16
C PHE A 28 2.09 -0.03 2.01
N PHE A 29 0.93 0.61 1.89
CA PHE A 29 0.45 1.64 2.83
C PHE A 29 -1.07 1.73 2.84
N VAL A 30 -1.63 2.27 3.91
CA VAL A 30 -3.01 2.75 3.99
C VAL A 30 -3.00 4.24 3.68
N THR A 31 -3.89 4.74 2.84
CA THR A 31 -3.92 6.16 2.46
C THR A 31 -4.14 7.07 3.66
N SER A 32 -3.33 8.11 3.84
CA SER A 32 -3.49 9.09 4.94
C SER A 32 -4.76 9.93 4.79
N VAL A 33 -5.22 10.12 3.56
CA VAL A 33 -6.41 10.88 3.21
C VAL A 33 -7.16 10.20 2.05
N GLY A 34 -8.48 10.33 2.03
CA GLY A 34 -9.31 9.92 0.89
C GLY A 34 -9.23 10.92 -0.27
N SER A 35 -9.92 10.61 -1.36
CA SER A 35 -10.03 11.48 -2.55
C SER A 35 -10.77 12.81 -2.29
N GLY A 36 -11.57 12.85 -1.23
CA GLY A 36 -12.41 14.00 -0.90
C GLY A 36 -13.84 13.90 -1.42
N ASP A 37 -14.15 12.88 -2.22
CA ASP A 37 -15.49 12.65 -2.80
C ASP A 37 -15.95 11.20 -2.57
N GLY A 38 -15.91 10.76 -1.30
CA GLY A 38 -16.36 9.43 -0.90
C GLY A 38 -15.75 8.31 -1.74
N ALA A 39 -16.60 7.49 -2.32
CA ALA A 39 -16.19 6.39 -3.21
C ALA A 39 -16.15 6.77 -4.71
N ALA A 40 -16.42 8.03 -5.08
CA ALA A 40 -16.22 8.53 -6.43
C ALA A 40 -14.72 8.78 -6.69
N LEU A 41 -13.99 7.70 -6.97
CA LEU A 41 -12.53 7.73 -7.12
C LEU A 41 -12.09 7.97 -8.58
N GLY A 42 -13.02 8.01 -9.54
CA GLY A 42 -12.72 8.03 -10.97
C GLY A 42 -12.36 6.64 -11.51
N GLY A 43 -13.00 5.59 -10.98
CA GLY A 43 -12.73 4.20 -11.31
C GLY A 43 -11.40 3.71 -10.73
N LEU A 44 -10.96 2.53 -11.18
CA LEU A 44 -9.65 1.97 -10.76
C LEU A 44 -8.49 2.89 -11.14
N ALA A 45 -8.55 3.53 -12.31
CA ALA A 45 -7.48 4.41 -12.77
C ALA A 45 -7.33 5.66 -11.89
N GLY A 46 -8.44 6.28 -11.47
CA GLY A 46 -8.41 7.42 -10.55
C GLY A 46 -7.92 7.03 -9.16
N ALA A 47 -8.34 5.86 -8.67
CA ALA A 47 -7.85 5.32 -7.40
C ALA A 47 -6.33 5.03 -7.43
N ASP A 48 -5.82 4.46 -8.52
CA ASP A 48 -4.38 4.24 -8.71
C ASP A 48 -3.61 5.57 -8.73
N ALA A 49 -4.12 6.55 -9.46
CA ALA A 49 -3.52 7.88 -9.51
C ALA A 49 -3.49 8.56 -8.14
N HIS A 50 -4.51 8.36 -7.31
CA HIS A 50 -4.52 8.86 -5.93
C HIS A 50 -3.43 8.19 -5.09
N CYS A 51 -3.31 6.86 -5.13
CA CYS A 51 -2.24 6.13 -4.43
C CYS A 51 -0.85 6.57 -4.92
N GLN A 52 -0.67 6.70 -6.22
CA GLN A 52 0.59 7.15 -6.82
C GLN A 52 0.98 8.55 -6.32
N LYS A 53 0.04 9.51 -6.33
CA LYS A 53 0.25 10.87 -5.85
C LYS A 53 0.64 10.92 -4.37
N LEU A 54 0.00 10.13 -3.52
CA LEU A 54 0.36 10.05 -2.10
C LEU A 54 1.77 9.49 -1.92
N ALA A 55 2.12 8.42 -2.62
CA ALA A 55 3.47 7.84 -2.59
C ALA A 55 4.53 8.83 -3.09
N GLU A 56 4.27 9.56 -4.16
CA GLU A 56 5.15 10.62 -4.67
C GLU A 56 5.38 11.71 -3.62
N SER A 57 4.34 12.15 -2.92
CA SER A 57 4.44 13.17 -1.86
C SER A 57 5.29 12.70 -0.66
N ALA A 58 5.41 11.38 -0.47
CA ALA A 58 6.24 10.75 0.54
C ALA A 58 7.63 10.33 0.02
N GLY A 59 8.01 10.75 -1.20
CA GLY A 59 9.30 10.41 -1.82
C GLY A 59 9.41 8.94 -2.28
N ARG A 60 8.27 8.30 -2.59
CA ARG A 60 8.17 6.90 -3.01
C ARG A 60 7.54 6.74 -4.40
N GLY A 61 7.60 7.79 -5.22
CA GLY A 61 6.99 7.84 -6.56
C GLY A 61 7.67 6.98 -7.63
N GLU A 62 8.86 6.47 -7.38
CA GLU A 62 9.62 5.61 -8.31
C GLU A 62 8.90 4.28 -8.63
N ALA A 63 8.13 3.76 -7.66
CA ALA A 63 7.35 2.54 -7.84
C ALA A 63 5.98 2.85 -8.45
N THR A 64 5.40 1.85 -9.13
CA THR A 64 4.01 1.92 -9.59
C THR A 64 3.07 1.47 -8.48
N TRP A 65 2.23 2.38 -8.03
CA TRP A 65 1.26 2.14 -6.96
C TRP A 65 -0.13 1.83 -7.52
N ARG A 66 -0.78 0.83 -6.95
CA ARG A 66 -2.13 0.42 -7.32
C ARG A 66 -3.02 0.31 -6.09
N ALA A 67 -4.24 0.83 -6.21
CA ALA A 67 -5.23 0.67 -5.17
C ALA A 67 -5.67 -0.80 -5.05
N TYR A 68 -5.80 -1.29 -3.83
CA TYR A 68 -6.35 -2.61 -3.55
C TYR A 68 -7.88 -2.56 -3.65
N LEU A 69 -8.39 -2.58 -4.87
CA LEU A 69 -9.82 -2.46 -5.20
C LEU A 69 -10.23 -3.52 -6.21
N SER A 70 -11.40 -4.15 -5.98
CA SER A 70 -12.09 -4.94 -7.00
C SER A 70 -13.04 -4.09 -7.81
N GLN A 71 -13.39 -4.56 -9.01
CA GLN A 71 -14.33 -3.94 -9.94
C GLN A 71 -15.25 -5.00 -10.51
N ALA A 72 -16.56 -4.72 -10.61
CA ALA A 72 -17.52 -5.56 -11.29
C ALA A 72 -17.49 -5.33 -12.81
N SER A 73 -17.90 -6.33 -13.59
CA SER A 73 -18.15 -6.13 -15.01
C SER A 73 -19.37 -5.21 -15.21
N SER A 74 -19.23 -4.21 -16.09
CA SER A 74 -20.34 -3.28 -16.41
C SER A 74 -20.05 -2.58 -17.73
N GLY A 75 -20.93 -2.70 -18.72
CA GLY A 75 -20.68 -2.19 -20.07
C GLY A 75 -19.42 -2.80 -20.66
N ASP A 76 -18.46 -1.96 -21.05
CA ASP A 76 -17.16 -2.39 -21.59
C ASP A 76 -16.11 -2.69 -20.49
N LEU A 77 -16.47 -2.55 -19.20
CA LEU A 77 -15.55 -2.85 -18.09
C LEU A 77 -15.56 -4.36 -17.80
N GLU A 78 -14.40 -4.95 -17.73
CA GLU A 78 -14.22 -6.32 -17.28
C GLU A 78 -14.16 -6.40 -15.75
N GLN A 79 -14.54 -7.56 -15.20
CA GLN A 79 -14.34 -7.82 -13.78
C GLN A 79 -12.87 -7.85 -13.42
N VAL A 80 -12.52 -7.21 -12.31
CA VAL A 80 -11.16 -7.21 -11.75
C VAL A 80 -11.23 -7.56 -10.26
N ASN A 81 -10.38 -8.49 -9.82
CA ASN A 81 -10.18 -8.75 -8.39
C ASN A 81 -9.00 -7.93 -7.86
N ALA A 82 -9.11 -7.40 -6.67
CA ALA A 82 -8.03 -6.63 -6.04
C ALA A 82 -6.72 -7.43 -5.96
N ARG A 83 -6.80 -8.71 -5.61
CA ARG A 83 -5.64 -9.61 -5.50
C ARG A 83 -4.85 -9.77 -6.79
N ASP A 84 -5.51 -9.66 -7.94
CA ASP A 84 -4.89 -9.96 -9.24
C ASP A 84 -4.13 -8.74 -9.81
N ARG A 85 -4.23 -7.57 -9.16
CA ARG A 85 -3.65 -6.32 -9.64
C ARG A 85 -2.49 -5.77 -8.80
N ILE A 86 -2.20 -6.38 -7.66
CA ILE A 86 -1.21 -5.89 -6.69
C ILE A 86 0.13 -6.62 -6.72
N GLY A 87 0.32 -7.58 -7.62
CA GLY A 87 1.53 -8.41 -7.69
C GLY A 87 1.51 -9.60 -6.72
N SER A 88 2.67 -10.15 -6.41
CA SER A 88 2.82 -11.39 -5.63
C SER A 88 3.47 -11.21 -4.25
N GLY A 89 3.87 -10.00 -3.89
CA GLY A 89 4.62 -9.70 -2.67
C GLY A 89 6.15 -9.94 -2.81
N PRO A 90 6.92 -9.91 -1.71
CA PRO A 90 6.45 -9.52 -0.38
C PRO A 90 6.08 -8.04 -0.27
N TRP A 91 5.19 -7.72 0.66
CA TRP A 91 4.80 -6.33 0.94
C TRP A 91 5.36 -5.88 2.29
N HIS A 92 5.91 -4.65 2.31
CA HIS A 92 6.50 -4.02 3.47
C HIS A 92 5.89 -2.63 3.68
N ASN A 93 5.69 -2.25 4.93
CA ASN A 93 5.25 -0.90 5.28
C ASN A 93 6.40 0.13 5.15
N ALA A 94 6.12 1.39 5.48
CA ALA A 94 7.08 2.48 5.39
C ALA A 94 8.30 2.34 6.33
N LYS A 95 8.24 1.45 7.33
CA LYS A 95 9.34 1.14 8.24
C LYS A 95 10.11 -0.12 7.84
N GLY A 96 9.75 -0.76 6.71
CA GLY A 96 10.37 -2.00 6.25
C GLY A 96 9.86 -3.25 6.97
N GLU A 97 8.81 -3.14 7.79
CA GLU A 97 8.19 -4.29 8.45
C GLU A 97 7.35 -5.07 7.44
N ILE A 98 7.44 -6.39 7.48
CA ILE A 98 6.67 -7.24 6.56
C ILE A 98 5.18 -7.21 6.89
N ILE A 99 4.36 -6.97 5.89
CA ILE A 99 2.89 -7.03 5.94
C ILE A 99 2.42 -8.43 5.53
N ALA A 100 2.94 -8.95 4.43
CA ALA A 100 2.67 -10.31 3.97
C ALA A 100 3.79 -10.76 3.04
N ALA A 101 4.15 -12.04 3.08
CA ALA A 101 5.21 -12.60 2.25
C ALA A 101 4.74 -12.89 0.81
N ASN A 102 3.45 -13.17 0.64
CA ASN A 102 2.84 -13.53 -0.64
C ASN A 102 1.31 -13.36 -0.58
N LEU A 103 0.62 -13.62 -1.71
CA LEU A 103 -0.84 -13.50 -1.80
C LEU A 103 -1.60 -14.40 -0.82
N ALA A 104 -1.12 -15.59 -0.53
CA ALA A 104 -1.77 -16.47 0.43
C ALA A 104 -1.69 -15.88 1.85
N ASP A 105 -0.51 -15.43 2.25
CA ASP A 105 -0.32 -14.78 3.57
C ASP A 105 -1.16 -13.50 3.70
N LEU A 106 -1.30 -12.72 2.62
CA LEU A 106 -2.07 -11.48 2.64
C LEU A 106 -3.57 -11.73 2.90
N HIS A 107 -4.12 -12.82 2.36
CA HIS A 107 -5.55 -13.13 2.40
C HIS A 107 -5.93 -14.17 3.48
N GLU A 108 -4.95 -14.68 4.21
CA GLU A 108 -5.16 -15.56 5.35
C GLU A 108 -4.90 -14.82 6.67
N ASP A 109 -5.06 -15.52 7.81
CA ASP A 109 -4.80 -14.92 9.13
C ASP A 109 -3.34 -14.62 9.43
N ARG A 110 -2.42 -14.97 8.53
CA ARG A 110 -0.98 -14.78 8.67
C ARG A 110 -0.46 -13.40 8.29
N ASN A 111 -1.29 -12.55 7.67
CA ASN A 111 -0.88 -11.19 7.36
C ASN A 111 -0.66 -10.36 8.63
N ASN A 112 0.19 -9.36 8.52
CA ASN A 112 0.50 -8.42 9.59
C ASN A 112 -0.20 -7.07 9.40
N VAL A 113 -1.44 -7.06 8.87
CA VAL A 113 -2.27 -5.87 8.79
C VAL A 113 -2.88 -5.63 10.17
N ARG A 114 -2.31 -4.70 10.92
CA ARG A 114 -2.69 -4.32 12.28
C ARG A 114 -2.60 -2.80 12.41
N LYS A 115 -3.23 -2.22 13.41
CA LYS A 115 -3.22 -0.77 13.65
C LYS A 115 -1.80 -0.16 13.60
N TYR A 116 -0.81 -0.84 14.17
CA TYR A 116 0.55 -0.32 14.31
C TYR A 116 1.48 -0.65 13.14
N THR A 117 1.05 -1.53 12.24
CA THR A 117 1.84 -1.96 11.07
C THR A 117 1.23 -1.51 9.75
N ALA A 118 -0.11 -1.34 9.68
CA ALA A 118 -0.80 -0.79 8.51
C ALA A 118 -0.66 0.74 8.48
N LEU A 119 0.58 1.19 8.31
CA LEU A 119 0.96 2.59 8.30
C LEU A 119 0.54 3.28 7.00
N ASN A 120 0.42 4.61 7.06
CA ASN A 120 0.21 5.42 5.87
C ASN A 120 1.51 5.59 5.06
N GLU A 121 1.44 6.28 3.92
CA GLU A 121 2.58 6.53 3.02
C GLU A 121 3.73 7.29 3.68
N LYS A 122 3.46 8.00 4.79
CA LYS A 122 4.45 8.75 5.58
C LYS A 122 5.05 7.94 6.73
N GLY A 123 4.57 6.71 6.95
CA GLY A 123 4.98 5.86 8.07
C GLY A 123 4.30 6.19 9.40
N GLU A 124 3.16 6.85 9.36
CA GLU A 124 2.34 7.21 10.52
C GLU A 124 1.19 6.22 10.69
N GLU A 125 0.71 6.06 11.91
CA GLU A 125 -0.50 5.29 12.19
C GLU A 125 -1.74 5.99 11.65
N VAL A 126 -2.68 5.22 11.09
CA VAL A 126 -4.00 5.71 10.72
C VAL A 126 -4.96 5.48 11.87
N ASN A 127 -5.76 6.47 12.20
CA ASN A 127 -6.79 6.33 13.24
C ASN A 127 -7.68 5.12 12.95
N GLY A 128 -7.90 4.30 13.96
CA GLY A 128 -8.72 3.09 13.90
C GLY A 128 -9.74 3.02 15.04
N ARG A 129 -10.11 1.81 15.40
CA ARG A 129 -11.04 1.57 16.50
C ARG A 129 -10.52 2.20 17.80
N GLY A 130 -11.36 2.98 18.46
CA GLY A 130 -11.07 3.68 19.72
C GLY A 130 -10.48 5.08 19.52
N ASP A 131 -10.08 5.47 18.32
CA ASP A 131 -9.60 6.81 18.04
C ASP A 131 -10.73 7.75 17.59
N GLN A 132 -10.46 9.05 17.62
CA GLN A 132 -11.36 10.10 17.14
C GLN A 132 -10.64 11.00 16.13
N PRO A 133 -11.13 11.13 14.89
CA PRO A 133 -12.21 10.34 14.30
C PRO A 133 -11.76 8.88 14.04
N ASN A 134 -12.68 7.92 14.16
CA ASN A 134 -12.44 6.56 13.73
C ASN A 134 -12.40 6.49 12.20
N ARG A 135 -11.37 5.89 11.62
CA ARG A 135 -11.13 5.76 10.16
C ARG A 135 -10.72 4.34 9.77
N HIS A 136 -11.25 3.33 10.47
CA HIS A 136 -10.78 1.97 10.28
C HIS A 136 -11.28 1.29 9.00
N ASP A 137 -12.34 1.82 8.39
CA ASP A 137 -12.92 1.28 7.17
C ASP A 137 -12.10 1.67 5.95
N ILE A 138 -11.67 0.68 5.20
CA ILE A 138 -10.90 0.83 3.96
C ILE A 138 -11.72 0.30 2.80
N LEU A 139 -11.97 1.13 1.79
CA LEU A 139 -12.66 0.73 0.56
C LEU A 139 -11.88 -0.39 -0.13
N THR A 140 -12.54 -1.50 -0.46
CA THR A 140 -11.93 -2.64 -1.15
C THR A 140 -12.81 -3.24 -2.25
N GLY A 141 -14.13 -3.28 -2.06
CA GLY A 141 -15.05 -4.02 -2.94
C GLY A 141 -14.78 -5.52 -2.99
N SER A 142 -14.01 -6.04 -2.01
CA SER A 142 -13.45 -7.39 -2.04
C SER A 142 -13.90 -8.22 -0.86
N ASP A 143 -14.02 -9.53 -1.08
CA ASP A 143 -14.12 -10.53 -0.03
C ASP A 143 -12.78 -10.71 0.71
N SER A 144 -12.75 -11.60 1.73
CA SER A 144 -11.54 -11.90 2.50
C SER A 144 -10.41 -12.52 1.66
N MET A 145 -10.73 -13.06 0.48
CA MET A 145 -9.76 -13.65 -0.44
C MET A 145 -9.27 -12.65 -1.51
N GLY A 146 -9.67 -11.37 -1.42
CA GLY A 146 -9.30 -10.32 -2.36
C GLY A 146 -9.98 -10.43 -3.72
N ARG A 147 -11.10 -11.15 -3.81
CA ARG A 147 -11.93 -11.26 -5.01
C ARG A 147 -13.07 -10.27 -4.91
N LEU A 148 -13.68 -9.94 -6.05
CA LEU A 148 -14.89 -9.14 -6.06
C LEU A 148 -15.95 -9.79 -5.14
N ALA A 149 -16.47 -9.00 -4.20
CA ALA A 149 -17.38 -9.50 -3.17
C ALA A 149 -18.80 -9.73 -3.67
N ASP A 150 -19.26 -8.93 -4.63
CA ASP A 150 -20.57 -9.04 -5.27
C ASP A 150 -20.50 -8.58 -6.73
N PRO A 151 -21.12 -9.31 -7.68
CA PRO A 151 -21.11 -8.93 -9.08
C PRO A 151 -21.93 -7.65 -9.40
N ASP A 152 -22.82 -7.23 -8.51
CA ASP A 152 -23.54 -5.96 -8.66
C ASP A 152 -22.66 -4.77 -8.25
N PRO A 153 -22.26 -3.89 -9.19
CA PRO A 153 -21.41 -2.75 -8.87
C PRO A 153 -22.08 -1.75 -7.91
N ALA A 154 -23.40 -1.72 -7.82
CA ALA A 154 -24.14 -0.86 -6.89
C ALA A 154 -24.03 -1.34 -5.44
N VAL A 155 -23.75 -2.63 -5.24
CA VAL A 155 -23.69 -3.27 -3.91
C VAL A 155 -22.26 -3.32 -3.36
N ALA A 156 -21.26 -3.63 -4.20
CA ALA A 156 -19.91 -3.89 -3.73
C ALA A 156 -18.93 -2.75 -3.95
N THR A 157 -19.14 -1.90 -4.96
CA THR A 157 -18.10 -1.00 -5.47
C THR A 157 -18.56 0.45 -5.72
N CYS A 158 -19.71 0.87 -5.17
CA CYS A 158 -20.27 2.20 -5.43
C CYS A 158 -20.26 2.54 -6.94
N ASN A 159 -20.82 1.63 -7.74
CA ASN A 159 -20.83 1.72 -9.21
C ASN A 159 -19.41 1.81 -9.81
N ASN A 160 -18.57 0.83 -9.46
CA ASN A 160 -17.19 0.73 -9.93
C ASN A 160 -16.36 1.99 -9.62
N TRP A 161 -16.52 2.51 -8.40
CA TRP A 161 -15.76 3.67 -7.89
C TRP A 161 -16.04 4.97 -8.67
N ALA A 162 -17.25 5.06 -9.25
CA ALA A 162 -17.66 6.21 -10.04
C ALA A 162 -18.72 7.08 -9.33
N SER A 163 -19.15 6.72 -8.12
CA SER A 163 -20.23 7.42 -7.43
C SER A 163 -19.98 7.55 -5.93
N SER A 164 -20.38 8.69 -5.38
CA SER A 164 -20.46 8.98 -3.94
C SER A 164 -21.89 9.01 -3.40
N SER A 165 -22.86 8.49 -4.17
CA SER A 165 -24.26 8.44 -3.74
C SER A 165 -24.44 7.57 -2.49
N ASP A 166 -25.21 8.04 -1.52
CA ASP A 166 -25.58 7.32 -0.29
C ASP A 166 -26.61 6.19 -0.52
N GLU A 167 -27.17 6.11 -1.72
CA GLU A 167 -28.01 4.99 -2.17
C GLU A 167 -27.19 3.75 -2.56
N LEU A 168 -25.91 3.94 -2.89
CA LEU A 168 -24.99 2.86 -3.27
C LEU A 168 -24.21 2.32 -2.07
N ARG A 169 -23.63 1.15 -2.24
CA ARG A 169 -22.89 0.46 -1.19
C ARG A 169 -21.52 0.00 -1.69
N THR A 170 -20.64 -0.24 -0.75
CA THR A 170 -19.35 -0.88 -1.02
C THR A 170 -18.97 -1.83 0.11
N VAL A 171 -18.17 -2.81 -0.22
CA VAL A 171 -17.52 -3.66 0.78
C VAL A 171 -16.23 -3.01 1.24
N VAL A 172 -16.03 -3.00 2.55
CA VAL A 172 -14.83 -2.45 3.20
C VAL A 172 -14.03 -3.55 3.90
N GLY A 173 -12.73 -3.33 4.00
CA GLY A 173 -11.86 -4.04 4.94
C GLY A 173 -11.50 -3.14 6.11
N HIS A 174 -10.80 -3.69 7.11
CA HIS A 174 -10.32 -2.95 8.27
C HIS A 174 -8.80 -3.09 8.39
N HIS A 175 -8.12 -1.96 8.67
CA HIS A 175 -6.65 -1.96 8.83
C HIS A 175 -6.17 -2.21 10.25
N ASP A 176 -7.08 -2.25 11.23
CA ASP A 176 -6.78 -2.23 12.66
C ASP A 176 -7.20 -3.52 13.38
N ARG A 177 -7.01 -4.68 12.75
CA ARG A 177 -7.34 -5.97 13.37
C ARG A 177 -6.77 -6.08 14.78
N LEU A 178 -7.64 -6.46 15.73
CA LEU A 178 -7.28 -6.76 17.11
C LEU A 178 -7.33 -8.28 17.31
N GLY A 179 -6.17 -8.91 17.22
CA GLY A 179 -6.04 -10.35 17.39
C GLY A 179 -6.20 -11.15 16.09
N GLY A 180 -5.77 -12.40 16.14
CA GLY A 180 -5.91 -13.39 15.06
C GLY A 180 -7.21 -14.15 15.18
#